data_f8656a17fecc6be53d77e6efbf610d26
#
_entry.id   f8656a17fecc6be53d77e6efbf610d26
#
_cell.length_a   1.000
_cell.length_b   1.000
_cell.length_c   1.000
_cell.angle_alpha   90.00
_cell.angle_beta   90.00
_cell.angle_gamma   90.00
#
_symmetry.space_group_name_H-M   'P 1'
#
loop_
_entity.id
_entity.type
_entity.pdbx_description
1 polymer ?
#
loop_
_entity_poly.entity_id
_entity_poly.type
_entity_poly.pdbx_seq_one_letter_code
_entity_poly.pdbx_strand_id
1 'polypeptide(L)'
;MGAELLPWVFTSGWASGVNAYAVVLLLGLFGRFGHVAEVPASLERTDVLAAAAIMFAIELVADKIPYVDSAWDSIHTVVRPVIGAALAALLAGDAGTLGQALAAGVGGAAALASHSVKAGLRLAVNTSPEPASNVAVSAGEDLTVAGVISLAVVQPWLAAALAAVLLATGIALVVVLWRRVQLARRRWRARRDGRARASANGGRAARSGAWVGSDRNHATNPAEGRDVGGSDPAGSDRRASSA
;
A
#
# COMPACT_ATOMS: atom_id res chain seq x y z
N MET A 1 3.50 -20.65 29.84
CA MET A 1 4.08 -19.31 29.69
C MET A 1 3.80 -18.54 30.96
N GLY A 2 4.84 -18.04 31.67
CA GLY A 2 4.63 -17.11 32.76
C GLY A 2 4.00 -15.81 32.20
N ALA A 3 3.12 -15.18 32.97
CA ALA A 3 2.46 -13.94 32.55
C ALA A 3 3.48 -12.84 32.15
N GLU A 4 4.69 -12.93 32.68
CA GLU A 4 5.78 -11.98 32.45
C GLU A 4 6.40 -12.02 31.04
N LEU A 5 6.30 -13.17 30.34
CA LEU A 5 6.83 -13.33 28.99
C LEU A 5 5.89 -12.76 27.91
N LEU A 6 4.60 -12.69 28.19
CA LEU A 6 3.61 -12.26 27.23
C LEU A 6 3.86 -10.84 26.66
N PRO A 7 4.19 -9.83 27.49
CA PRO A 7 4.49 -8.49 26.98
C PRO A 7 5.74 -8.46 26.09
N TRP A 8 6.79 -9.24 26.43
CA TRP A 8 7.99 -9.34 25.61
C TRP A 8 7.72 -9.98 24.25
N VAL A 9 7.00 -11.11 24.24
CA VAL A 9 6.62 -11.84 23.03
C VAL A 9 5.77 -10.97 22.10
N PHE A 10 4.76 -10.32 22.66
CA PHE A 10 3.87 -9.47 21.87
C PHE A 10 4.59 -8.22 21.33
N THR A 11 5.35 -7.53 22.19
CA THR A 11 6.04 -6.28 21.82
C THR A 11 7.12 -6.53 20.78
N SER A 12 7.96 -7.57 20.95
CA SER A 12 8.99 -7.91 19.98
C SER A 12 8.40 -8.38 18.66
N GLY A 13 7.31 -9.16 18.70
CA GLY A 13 6.57 -9.55 17.51
C GLY A 13 6.02 -8.33 16.76
N TRP A 14 5.29 -7.47 17.46
CA TRP A 14 4.77 -6.23 16.88
C TRP A 14 5.87 -5.35 16.26
N ALA A 15 6.94 -5.11 17.00
CA ALA A 15 8.05 -4.28 16.55
C ALA A 15 8.77 -4.91 15.34
N SER A 16 8.91 -6.25 15.31
CA SER A 16 9.50 -6.98 14.18
C SER A 16 8.69 -6.81 12.88
N GLY A 17 7.39 -6.64 12.98
CA GLY A 17 6.55 -6.35 11.81
C GLY A 17 6.78 -4.95 11.24
N VAL A 18 7.28 -4.02 12.05
CA VAL A 18 7.65 -2.66 11.60
C VAL A 18 9.08 -2.63 11.06
N ASN A 19 10.06 -3.10 11.87
CA ASN A 19 11.47 -3.22 11.47
C ASN A 19 12.13 -4.39 12.24
N ALA A 20 12.19 -5.56 11.59
CA ALA A 20 12.66 -6.79 12.21
C ALA A 20 14.15 -6.72 12.59
N TYR A 21 14.96 -6.11 11.74
CA TYR A 21 16.42 -6.05 11.97
C TYR A 21 16.78 -5.07 13.06
N ALA A 22 16.05 -3.95 13.17
CA ALA A 22 16.20 -3.03 14.29
C ALA A 22 15.87 -3.71 15.62
N VAL A 23 14.84 -4.55 15.68
CA VAL A 23 14.48 -5.29 16.91
C VAL A 23 15.57 -6.28 17.32
N VAL A 24 16.07 -7.09 16.36
CA VAL A 24 17.16 -8.03 16.63
C VAL A 24 18.40 -7.29 17.12
N LEU A 25 18.76 -6.19 16.46
CA LEU A 25 19.91 -5.37 16.81
C LEU A 25 19.76 -4.75 18.22
N LEU A 26 18.63 -4.11 18.48
CA LEU A 26 18.38 -3.44 19.77
C LEU A 26 18.34 -4.42 20.93
N LEU A 27 17.60 -5.53 20.80
CA LEU A 27 17.56 -6.56 21.83
C LEU A 27 18.94 -7.14 22.08
N GLY A 28 19.70 -7.50 21.03
CA GLY A 28 21.04 -8.03 21.19
C GLY A 28 22.01 -7.03 21.83
N LEU A 29 21.90 -5.73 21.52
CA LEU A 29 22.69 -4.68 22.18
C LEU A 29 22.27 -4.51 23.65
N PHE A 30 20.99 -4.54 23.97
CA PHE A 30 20.51 -4.47 25.35
C PHE A 30 20.92 -5.70 26.17
N GLY A 31 20.89 -6.90 25.59
CA GLY A 31 21.44 -8.09 26.24
C GLY A 31 22.95 -7.93 26.53
N ARG A 32 23.73 -7.61 25.48
CA ARG A 32 25.19 -7.57 25.56
C ARG A 32 25.74 -6.45 26.45
N PHE A 33 25.18 -5.26 26.40
CA PHE A 33 25.69 -4.09 27.12
C PHE A 33 24.82 -3.67 28.31
N GLY A 34 23.51 -3.94 28.23
CA GLY A 34 22.55 -3.64 29.30
C GLY A 34 22.35 -4.81 30.28
N HIS A 35 22.87 -5.99 29.96
CA HIS A 35 22.75 -7.22 30.77
C HIS A 35 21.28 -7.53 31.09
N VAL A 36 20.40 -7.38 30.11
CA VAL A 36 18.97 -7.67 30.27
C VAL A 36 18.75 -9.16 30.25
N ALA A 37 18.34 -9.72 31.36
CA ALA A 37 18.26 -11.17 31.61
C ALA A 37 17.23 -11.87 30.68
N GLU A 38 16.20 -11.17 30.23
CA GLU A 38 15.17 -11.69 29.36
C GLU A 38 15.64 -11.85 27.90
N VAL A 39 16.77 -11.21 27.53
CA VAL A 39 17.31 -11.31 26.18
C VAL A 39 18.16 -12.58 26.04
N PRO A 40 17.81 -13.45 25.08
CA PRO A 40 18.59 -14.68 24.84
C PRO A 40 20.02 -14.38 24.40
N ALA A 41 21.00 -15.08 24.97
CA ALA A 41 22.44 -14.97 24.66
C ALA A 41 22.74 -15.17 23.15
N SER A 42 21.88 -15.90 22.42
CA SER A 42 21.99 -16.08 20.97
C SER A 42 21.91 -14.76 20.20
N LEU A 43 21.17 -13.76 20.69
CA LEU A 43 21.06 -12.45 20.07
C LEU A 43 22.26 -11.54 20.36
N GLU A 44 23.04 -11.83 21.40
CA GLU A 44 24.20 -11.06 21.81
C GLU A 44 25.46 -11.38 20.99
N ARG A 45 25.40 -12.41 20.17
CA ARG A 45 26.52 -12.87 19.32
C ARG A 45 26.92 -11.80 18.34
N THR A 46 28.23 -11.63 18.14
CA THR A 46 28.77 -10.59 17.26
C THR A 46 28.35 -10.78 15.80
N ASP A 47 28.26 -12.03 15.33
CA ASP A 47 27.80 -12.34 13.96
C ASP A 47 26.32 -11.98 13.74
N VAL A 48 25.47 -12.25 14.74
CA VAL A 48 24.04 -11.88 14.71
C VAL A 48 23.88 -10.35 14.72
N LEU A 49 24.61 -9.68 15.63
CA LEU A 49 24.59 -8.21 15.70
C LEU A 49 25.11 -7.56 14.42
N ALA A 50 26.19 -8.07 13.84
CA ALA A 50 26.74 -7.56 12.59
C ALA A 50 25.76 -7.78 11.43
N ALA A 51 25.17 -8.97 11.32
CA ALA A 51 24.14 -9.24 10.30
C ALA A 51 22.92 -8.34 10.45
N ALA A 52 22.42 -8.19 11.69
CA ALA A 52 21.28 -7.33 11.98
C ALA A 52 21.59 -5.84 11.66
N ALA A 53 22.79 -5.36 12.00
CA ALA A 53 23.21 -3.99 11.70
C ALA A 53 23.30 -3.73 10.19
N ILE A 54 23.89 -4.65 9.42
CA ILE A 54 23.97 -4.56 7.96
C ILE A 54 22.57 -4.55 7.34
N MET A 55 21.71 -5.48 7.74
CA MET A 55 20.35 -5.58 7.22
C MET A 55 19.50 -4.36 7.61
N PHE A 56 19.66 -3.86 8.83
CA PHE A 56 19.03 -2.60 9.26
C PHE A 56 19.49 -1.42 8.41
N ALA A 57 20.79 -1.30 8.13
CA ALA A 57 21.33 -0.24 7.28
C ALA A 57 20.78 -0.31 5.84
N ILE A 58 20.65 -1.53 5.29
CA ILE A 58 20.03 -1.74 3.97
C ILE A 58 18.55 -1.33 4.01
N GLU A 59 17.79 -1.76 5.03
CA GLU A 59 16.38 -1.40 5.21
C GLU A 59 16.22 0.11 5.35
N LEU A 60 17.08 0.75 6.16
CA LEU A 60 17.08 2.20 6.36
C LEU A 60 17.21 2.99 5.04
N VAL A 61 17.96 2.47 4.08
CA VAL A 61 18.11 3.07 2.76
C VAL A 61 16.94 2.69 1.85
N ALA A 62 16.59 1.40 1.79
CA ALA A 62 15.53 0.88 0.94
C ALA A 62 14.18 1.56 1.23
N ASP A 63 13.86 1.78 2.49
CA ASP A 63 12.64 2.42 2.97
C ASP A 63 12.50 3.90 2.55
N LYS A 64 13.57 4.54 2.10
CA LYS A 64 13.57 5.95 1.67
C LYS A 64 13.45 6.14 0.16
N ILE A 65 13.57 5.06 -0.60
CA ILE A 65 13.53 5.10 -2.07
C ILE A 65 12.16 4.60 -2.54
N PRO A 66 11.30 5.46 -3.11
CA PRO A 66 10.00 5.06 -3.65
C PRO A 66 10.16 3.89 -4.64
N TYR A 67 9.22 2.95 -4.64
CA TYR A 67 9.21 1.67 -5.38
C TYR A 67 10.18 0.60 -4.85
N VAL A 68 11.38 0.95 -4.35
CA VAL A 68 12.27 0.02 -3.66
C VAL A 68 11.65 -0.41 -2.35
N ASP A 69 11.08 0.54 -1.59
CA ASP A 69 10.32 0.28 -0.37
C ASP A 69 9.17 -0.73 -0.58
N SER A 70 8.40 -0.56 -1.64
CA SER A 70 7.28 -1.45 -1.96
C SER A 70 7.74 -2.85 -2.34
N ALA A 71 8.84 -2.98 -3.08
CA ALA A 71 9.45 -4.27 -3.42
C ALA A 71 10.02 -4.93 -2.16
N TRP A 72 10.70 -4.15 -1.31
CA TRP A 72 11.24 -4.59 -0.03
C TRP A 72 10.14 -5.09 0.92
N ASP A 73 9.08 -4.32 1.09
CA ASP A 73 7.92 -4.70 1.89
C ASP A 73 7.23 -5.97 1.38
N SER A 74 7.21 -6.20 0.07
CA SER A 74 6.64 -7.43 -0.50
C SER A 74 7.40 -8.67 -0.07
N ILE A 75 8.74 -8.63 -0.06
CA ILE A 75 9.60 -9.72 0.44
C ILE A 75 9.41 -9.87 1.95
N HIS A 76 9.34 -8.75 2.67
CA HIS A 76 9.23 -8.71 4.11
C HIS A 76 7.85 -9.12 4.65
N THR A 77 6.84 -9.26 3.78
CA THR A 77 5.54 -9.87 4.16
C THR A 77 5.71 -11.29 4.71
N VAL A 78 6.75 -12.00 4.29
CA VAL A 78 7.10 -13.33 4.81
C VAL A 78 8.23 -13.25 5.86
N VAL A 79 9.27 -12.46 5.59
CA VAL A 79 10.47 -12.38 6.43
C VAL A 79 10.16 -11.87 7.84
N ARG A 80 9.38 -10.80 7.97
CA ARG A 80 9.08 -10.18 9.28
C ARG A 80 8.25 -11.08 10.20
N PRO A 81 7.18 -11.75 9.76
CA PRO A 81 6.48 -12.72 10.59
C PRO A 81 7.35 -13.90 11.03
N VAL A 82 8.25 -14.37 10.16
CA VAL A 82 9.19 -15.45 10.51
C VAL A 82 10.17 -14.99 11.57
N ILE A 83 10.77 -13.79 11.44
CA ILE A 83 11.67 -13.24 12.45
C ILE A 83 10.92 -12.97 13.76
N GLY A 84 9.70 -12.40 13.69
CA GLY A 84 8.87 -12.17 14.86
C GLY A 84 8.50 -13.46 15.61
N ALA A 85 8.20 -14.52 14.88
CA ALA A 85 7.96 -15.84 15.46
C ALA A 85 9.22 -16.43 16.10
N ALA A 86 10.36 -16.33 15.42
CA ALA A 86 11.63 -16.83 15.93
C ALA A 86 12.07 -16.08 17.20
N LEU A 87 12.00 -14.74 17.20
CA LEU A 87 12.30 -13.93 18.39
C LEU A 87 11.39 -14.28 19.56
N ALA A 88 10.09 -14.42 19.32
CA ALA A 88 9.13 -14.78 20.35
C ALA A 88 9.39 -16.17 20.92
N ALA A 89 9.76 -17.14 20.08
CA ALA A 89 10.16 -18.48 20.55
C ALA A 89 11.45 -18.44 21.39
N LEU A 90 12.45 -17.65 20.96
CA LEU A 90 13.70 -17.46 21.70
C LEU A 90 13.45 -16.79 23.06
N LEU A 91 12.64 -15.74 23.11
CA LEU A 91 12.27 -15.06 24.35
C LEU A 91 11.46 -15.96 25.29
N ALA A 92 10.71 -16.94 24.76
CA ALA A 92 10.00 -17.92 25.58
C ALA A 92 10.95 -18.92 26.29
N GLY A 93 12.20 -19.00 25.83
CA GLY A 93 13.26 -19.75 26.53
C GLY A 93 12.85 -21.15 27.03
N ASP A 94 12.84 -21.33 28.34
CA ASP A 94 12.55 -22.60 28.99
C ASP A 94 11.06 -22.93 29.17
N ALA A 95 10.16 -22.22 28.47
CA ALA A 95 8.71 -22.47 28.56
C ALA A 95 8.25 -23.81 27.94
N GLY A 96 9.22 -24.65 27.54
CA GLY A 96 8.99 -25.93 26.90
C GLY A 96 8.46 -25.78 25.45
N THR A 97 8.42 -26.88 24.71
CA THR A 97 8.08 -26.89 23.27
C THR A 97 6.73 -26.25 22.94
N LEU A 98 5.70 -26.55 23.75
CA LEU A 98 4.38 -25.95 23.55
C LEU A 98 4.39 -24.45 23.82
N GLY A 99 5.07 -24.02 24.91
CA GLY A 99 5.21 -22.60 25.25
C GLY A 99 5.92 -21.81 24.17
N GLN A 100 7.03 -22.34 23.63
CA GLN A 100 7.76 -21.74 22.52
C GLN A 100 6.93 -21.68 21.23
N ALA A 101 6.17 -22.75 20.92
CA ALA A 101 5.29 -22.76 19.75
C ALA A 101 4.14 -21.73 19.86
N LEU A 102 3.54 -21.60 21.06
CA LEU A 102 2.53 -20.58 21.31
C LEU A 102 3.11 -19.16 21.21
N ALA A 103 4.31 -18.95 21.77
CA ALA A 103 5.02 -17.68 21.65
C ALA A 103 5.31 -17.33 20.19
N ALA A 104 5.84 -18.28 19.43
CA ALA A 104 6.08 -18.10 17.99
C ALA A 104 4.80 -17.72 17.25
N GLY A 105 3.67 -18.38 17.55
CA GLY A 105 2.38 -18.06 16.98
C GLY A 105 1.93 -16.63 17.29
N VAL A 106 2.03 -16.19 18.54
CA VAL A 106 1.68 -14.82 18.96
C VAL A 106 2.61 -13.80 18.33
N GLY A 107 3.95 -14.00 18.41
CA GLY A 107 4.93 -13.09 17.84
C GLY A 107 4.84 -12.97 16.32
N GLY A 108 4.67 -14.09 15.62
CA GLY A 108 4.50 -14.12 14.18
C GLY A 108 3.20 -13.44 13.73
N ALA A 109 2.09 -13.67 14.43
CA ALA A 109 0.81 -13.03 14.14
C ALA A 109 0.85 -11.52 14.40
N ALA A 110 1.47 -11.09 15.52
CA ALA A 110 1.67 -9.68 15.83
C ALA A 110 2.54 -8.99 14.77
N ALA A 111 3.63 -9.65 14.32
CA ALA A 111 4.51 -9.16 13.27
C ALA A 111 3.78 -9.05 11.93
N LEU A 112 2.99 -10.05 11.55
CA LEU A 112 2.19 -9.99 10.32
C LEU A 112 1.16 -8.85 10.37
N ALA A 113 0.48 -8.68 11.50
CA ALA A 113 -0.52 -7.62 11.67
C ALA A 113 0.12 -6.22 11.56
N SER A 114 1.22 -5.98 12.30
CA SER A 114 1.93 -4.69 12.26
C SER A 114 2.56 -4.41 10.89
N HIS A 115 3.15 -5.42 10.23
CA HIS A 115 3.64 -5.28 8.86
C HIS A 115 2.53 -4.93 7.88
N SER A 116 1.36 -5.57 8.00
CA SER A 116 0.21 -5.25 7.15
C SER A 116 -0.26 -3.80 7.32
N VAL A 117 -0.20 -3.28 8.54
CA VAL A 117 -0.45 -1.86 8.83
C VAL A 117 0.60 -0.98 8.15
N LYS A 118 1.90 -1.27 8.35
CA LYS A 118 3.00 -0.54 7.71
C LYS A 118 2.84 -0.49 6.19
N ALA A 119 2.68 -1.65 5.54
CA ALA A 119 2.51 -1.74 4.09
C ALA A 119 1.26 -0.98 3.61
N GLY A 120 0.15 -1.07 4.35
CA GLY A 120 -1.09 -0.36 4.04
C GLY A 120 -0.95 1.16 4.13
N LEU A 121 -0.26 1.68 5.14
CA LEU A 121 0.03 3.11 5.29
C LEU A 121 1.00 3.60 4.22
N ARG A 122 2.03 2.82 3.88
CA ARG A 122 2.97 3.15 2.81
C ARG A 122 2.30 3.21 1.45
N LEU A 123 1.38 2.31 1.13
CA LEU A 123 0.58 2.42 -0.09
C LEU A 123 -0.17 3.75 -0.17
N ALA A 124 -0.65 4.27 0.96
CA ALA A 124 -1.32 5.57 0.99
C ALA A 124 -0.34 6.74 0.82
N VAL A 125 0.84 6.67 1.46
CA VAL A 125 1.90 7.69 1.35
C VAL A 125 2.49 7.73 -0.05
N ASN A 126 2.75 6.57 -0.67
CA ASN A 126 3.31 6.46 -2.02
C ASN A 126 2.36 6.97 -3.13
N THR A 127 1.09 7.26 -2.81
CA THR A 127 0.22 8.00 -3.74
C THR A 127 0.51 9.49 -3.79
N SER A 128 1.30 10.02 -2.83
CA SER A 128 1.77 11.40 -2.82
C SER A 128 3.11 11.50 -3.57
N PRO A 129 3.30 12.49 -4.46
CA PRO A 129 4.54 12.63 -5.23
C PRO A 129 5.73 13.19 -4.41
N GLU A 130 5.58 13.39 -3.09
CA GLU A 130 6.60 14.03 -2.26
C GLU A 130 7.53 13.03 -1.57
N PRO A 131 8.84 12.96 -1.94
CA PRO A 131 9.81 12.08 -1.28
C PRO A 131 9.99 12.37 0.22
N ALA A 132 9.77 13.62 0.64
CA ALA A 132 9.93 14.05 2.03
C ALA A 132 8.98 13.34 2.99
N SER A 133 7.74 13.08 2.58
CA SER A 133 6.76 12.36 3.38
C SER A 133 7.17 10.91 3.65
N ASN A 134 7.77 10.25 2.65
CA ASN A 134 8.25 8.88 2.79
C ASN A 134 9.42 8.78 3.78
N VAL A 135 10.37 9.72 3.70
CA VAL A 135 11.50 9.80 4.64
C VAL A 135 11.00 10.07 6.08
N ALA A 136 10.04 10.99 6.25
CA ALA A 136 9.51 11.31 7.56
C ALA A 136 8.77 10.12 8.21
N VAL A 137 7.96 9.40 7.42
CA VAL A 137 7.24 8.21 7.90
C VAL A 137 8.24 7.11 8.28
N SER A 138 9.23 6.81 7.43
CA SER A 138 10.26 5.82 7.71
C SER A 138 11.04 6.15 9.00
N ALA A 139 11.49 7.38 9.16
CA ALA A 139 12.18 7.79 10.37
C ALA A 139 11.28 7.70 11.63
N GLY A 140 10.01 8.04 11.49
CA GLY A 140 9.02 7.89 12.56
C GLY A 140 8.79 6.43 12.97
N GLU A 141 8.74 5.51 12.01
CA GLU A 141 8.64 4.07 12.25
C GLU A 141 9.85 3.55 13.03
N ASP A 142 11.07 3.88 12.59
CA ASP A 142 12.31 3.46 13.23
C ASP A 142 12.43 3.99 14.68
N LEU A 143 12.10 5.27 14.88
CA LEU A 143 12.09 5.88 16.22
C LEU A 143 11.02 5.25 17.13
N THR A 144 9.88 4.90 16.58
CA THR A 144 8.80 4.22 17.32
C THR A 144 9.24 2.83 17.76
N VAL A 145 9.86 2.05 16.88
CA VAL A 145 10.43 0.73 17.23
C VAL A 145 11.49 0.87 18.31
N ALA A 146 12.44 1.79 18.12
CA ALA A 146 13.49 2.02 19.11
C ALA A 146 12.93 2.43 20.47
N GLY A 147 11.96 3.34 20.50
CA GLY A 147 11.31 3.77 21.73
C GLY A 147 10.53 2.67 22.43
N VAL A 148 9.73 1.90 21.68
CA VAL A 148 8.92 0.81 22.26
C VAL A 148 9.79 -0.34 22.76
N ILE A 149 10.85 -0.74 22.03
CA ILE A 149 11.77 -1.78 22.48
C ILE A 149 12.58 -1.30 23.69
N SER A 150 13.05 -0.05 23.72
CA SER A 150 13.70 0.52 24.91
C SER A 150 12.76 0.57 26.11
N LEU A 151 11.49 0.89 25.90
CA LEU A 151 10.49 0.87 26.95
C LEU A 151 10.22 -0.56 27.46
N ALA A 152 10.27 -1.56 26.58
CA ALA A 152 10.06 -2.96 26.97
C ALA A 152 11.11 -3.47 27.97
N VAL A 153 12.35 -2.97 27.87
CA VAL A 153 13.43 -3.30 28.81
C VAL A 153 13.13 -2.78 30.23
N VAL A 154 12.50 -1.61 30.36
CA VAL A 154 12.25 -0.98 31.65
C VAL A 154 10.85 -1.30 32.18
N GLN A 155 9.86 -1.30 31.29
CA GLN A 155 8.44 -1.45 31.62
C GLN A 155 7.72 -2.33 30.57
N PRO A 156 7.88 -3.66 30.59
CA PRO A 156 7.39 -4.55 29.54
C PRO A 156 5.88 -4.43 29.28
N TRP A 157 5.08 -4.34 30.35
CA TRP A 157 3.63 -4.22 30.23
C TRP A 157 3.18 -2.89 29.61
N LEU A 158 3.87 -1.79 29.94
CA LEU A 158 3.59 -0.49 29.35
C LEU A 158 3.96 -0.48 27.87
N ALA A 159 5.09 -1.08 27.50
CA ALA A 159 5.49 -1.25 26.09
C ALA A 159 4.47 -2.07 25.30
N ALA A 160 3.99 -3.19 25.87
CA ALA A 160 2.97 -4.01 25.24
C ALA A 160 1.64 -3.26 25.09
N ALA A 161 1.22 -2.51 26.10
CA ALA A 161 0.03 -1.67 26.00
C ALA A 161 0.16 -0.60 24.92
N LEU A 162 1.31 0.08 24.84
CA LEU A 162 1.62 1.06 23.80
C LEU A 162 1.63 0.42 22.40
N ALA A 163 2.30 -0.74 22.24
CA ALA A 163 2.31 -1.48 20.99
C ALA A 163 0.89 -1.90 20.55
N ALA A 164 0.03 -2.33 21.48
CA ALA A 164 -1.35 -2.68 21.21
C ALA A 164 -2.17 -1.45 20.75
N VAL A 165 -1.99 -0.31 21.39
CA VAL A 165 -2.65 0.96 21.00
C VAL A 165 -2.20 1.40 19.61
N LEU A 166 -0.89 1.35 19.33
CA LEU A 166 -0.33 1.69 18.02
C LEU A 166 -0.84 0.75 16.93
N LEU A 167 -0.91 -0.56 17.21
CA LEU A 167 -1.45 -1.54 16.29
C LEU A 167 -2.93 -1.29 16.00
N ALA A 168 -3.74 -1.10 17.04
CA ALA A 168 -5.17 -0.83 16.89
C ALA A 168 -5.44 0.48 16.11
N THR A 169 -4.69 1.53 16.41
CA THR A 169 -4.76 2.81 15.71
C THR A 169 -4.35 2.65 14.24
N GLY A 170 -3.27 1.94 13.97
CA GLY A 170 -2.82 1.65 12.60
C GLY A 170 -3.85 0.86 11.80
N ILE A 171 -4.43 -0.20 12.38
CA ILE A 171 -5.51 -0.97 11.75
C ILE A 171 -6.71 -0.06 11.45
N ALA A 172 -7.14 0.77 12.41
CA ALA A 172 -8.25 1.68 12.21
C ALA A 172 -7.98 2.67 11.06
N LEU A 173 -6.77 3.24 10.99
CA LEU A 173 -6.35 4.14 9.91
C LEU A 173 -6.39 3.43 8.55
N VAL A 174 -5.82 2.24 8.43
CA VAL A 174 -5.83 1.47 7.18
C VAL A 174 -7.26 1.15 6.75
N VAL A 175 -8.13 0.74 7.68
CA VAL A 175 -9.54 0.46 7.38
C VAL A 175 -10.28 1.72 6.90
N VAL A 176 -10.05 2.86 7.54
CA VAL A 176 -10.66 4.15 7.14
C VAL A 176 -10.17 4.55 5.74
N LEU A 177 -8.87 4.48 5.48
CA LEU A 177 -8.27 4.79 4.17
C LEU A 177 -8.84 3.88 3.09
N TRP A 178 -8.90 2.57 3.34
CA TRP A 178 -9.47 1.59 2.42
C TRP A 178 -10.93 1.88 2.09
N ARG A 179 -11.76 2.18 3.10
CA ARG A 179 -13.16 2.58 2.90
C ARG A 179 -13.29 3.85 2.07
N ARG A 180 -12.44 4.86 2.32
CA ARG A 180 -12.40 6.10 1.54
C ARG A 180 -12.05 5.84 0.08
N VAL A 181 -11.04 5.03 -0.19
CA VAL A 181 -10.64 4.64 -1.55
C VAL A 181 -11.76 3.89 -2.27
N GLN A 182 -12.41 2.93 -1.59
CA GLN A 182 -13.54 2.20 -2.18
C GLN A 182 -14.71 3.12 -2.54
N LEU A 183 -15.07 4.06 -1.66
CA LEU A 183 -16.13 5.04 -1.92
C LEU A 183 -15.77 5.95 -3.10
N ALA A 184 -14.53 6.42 -3.18
CA ALA A 184 -14.05 7.22 -4.30
C ALA A 184 -14.11 6.44 -5.64
N ARG A 185 -13.66 5.17 -5.64
CA ARG A 185 -13.75 4.27 -6.81
C ARG A 185 -15.20 4.03 -7.26
N ARG A 186 -16.13 3.81 -6.32
CA ARG A 186 -17.56 3.65 -6.62
C ARG A 186 -18.15 4.91 -7.25
N ARG A 187 -17.85 6.10 -6.68
CA ARG A 187 -18.29 7.39 -7.22
C ARG A 187 -17.74 7.65 -8.63
N TRP A 188 -16.47 7.30 -8.86
CA TRP A 188 -15.83 7.47 -10.16
C TRP A 188 -16.47 6.55 -11.24
N ARG A 189 -16.72 5.28 -10.89
CA ARG A 189 -17.42 4.33 -11.77
C ARG A 189 -18.82 4.83 -12.12
N ALA A 190 -19.61 5.25 -11.13
CA ALA A 190 -20.96 5.77 -11.34
C ALA A 190 -20.96 7.01 -12.28
N ARG A 191 -19.99 7.92 -12.13
CA ARG A 191 -19.84 9.09 -13.02
C ARG A 191 -19.46 8.67 -14.45
N ARG A 192 -18.61 7.67 -14.62
CA ARG A 192 -18.20 7.14 -15.91
C ARG A 192 -19.39 6.49 -16.63
N ASP A 193 -20.15 5.65 -15.91
CA ASP A 193 -21.33 4.98 -16.44
C ASP A 193 -22.44 6.00 -16.81
N GLY A 194 -22.63 7.04 -16.01
CA GLY A 194 -23.55 8.14 -16.30
C GLY A 194 -23.18 8.90 -17.58
N ARG A 195 -21.89 9.19 -17.80
CA ARG A 195 -21.40 9.82 -19.03
C ARG A 195 -21.57 8.92 -20.25
N ALA A 196 -21.29 7.63 -20.13
CA ALA A 196 -21.46 6.66 -21.21
C ALA A 196 -22.94 6.55 -21.63
N ARG A 197 -23.88 6.52 -20.66
CA ARG A 197 -25.32 6.51 -20.92
C ARG A 197 -25.81 7.80 -21.55
N ALA A 198 -25.34 8.96 -21.10
CA ALA A 198 -25.69 10.26 -21.69
C ALA A 198 -25.20 10.36 -23.13
N SER A 199 -24.00 9.92 -23.45
CA SER A 199 -23.45 9.85 -24.80
C SER A 199 -24.26 8.91 -25.71
N ALA A 200 -24.65 7.74 -25.22
CA ALA A 200 -25.46 6.77 -25.96
C ALA A 200 -26.87 7.30 -26.27
N ASN A 201 -27.48 7.98 -25.31
CA ASN A 201 -28.80 8.59 -25.49
C ASN A 201 -28.75 9.80 -26.42
N GLY A 202 -27.71 10.65 -26.32
CA GLY A 202 -27.50 11.77 -27.24
C GLY A 202 -27.32 11.31 -28.69
N GLY A 203 -26.56 10.22 -28.90
CA GLY A 203 -26.37 9.64 -30.23
C GLY A 203 -27.64 9.00 -30.81
N ARG A 204 -28.53 8.47 -29.97
CA ARG A 204 -29.86 7.98 -30.40
C ARG A 204 -30.80 9.14 -30.77
N ALA A 205 -30.85 10.19 -29.96
CA ALA A 205 -31.67 11.36 -30.23
C ALA A 205 -31.25 12.09 -31.52
N ALA A 206 -29.93 12.18 -31.78
CA ALA A 206 -29.42 12.76 -33.02
C ALA A 206 -29.79 11.92 -34.25
N ARG A 207 -29.79 10.60 -34.18
CA ARG A 207 -30.21 9.72 -35.29
C ARG A 207 -31.72 9.75 -35.53
N SER A 208 -32.54 9.80 -34.47
CA SER A 208 -33.99 9.91 -34.63
C SER A 208 -34.42 11.28 -35.17
N GLY A 209 -33.73 12.36 -34.79
CA GLY A 209 -33.98 13.71 -35.37
C GLY A 209 -33.59 13.82 -36.84
N ALA A 210 -32.53 13.15 -37.29
CA ALA A 210 -32.12 13.12 -38.68
C ALA A 210 -33.12 12.36 -39.58
N TRP A 211 -33.82 11.35 -39.02
CA TRP A 211 -34.82 10.60 -39.79
C TRP A 211 -36.11 11.41 -40.01
N VAL A 212 -36.57 12.18 -39.03
CA VAL A 212 -37.74 13.05 -39.14
C VAL A 212 -37.51 14.23 -40.07
N GLY A 213 -36.25 14.63 -40.32
CA GLY A 213 -35.91 15.71 -41.25
C GLY A 213 -35.90 15.28 -42.74
N SER A 214 -35.68 13.97 -43.04
CA SER A 214 -35.60 13.50 -44.43
C SER A 214 -36.97 13.36 -45.12
N ASP A 215 -38.04 13.10 -44.36
CA ASP A 215 -39.39 12.94 -44.89
C ASP A 215 -40.09 14.27 -45.23
N ARG A 216 -39.57 15.40 -44.76
CA ARG A 216 -40.17 16.73 -45.09
C ARG A 216 -39.67 17.33 -46.40
N ASN A 217 -38.60 16.79 -46.97
CA ASN A 217 -38.05 17.31 -48.25
C ASN A 217 -38.59 16.60 -49.50
N HIS A 218 -39.48 15.59 -49.37
CA HIS A 218 -40.07 14.91 -50.51
C HIS A 218 -41.53 15.30 -50.79
N ALA A 219 -42.11 16.29 -50.06
CA ALA A 219 -43.52 16.60 -50.17
C ALA A 219 -43.86 17.95 -50.83
N THR A 220 -42.91 18.63 -51.48
CA THR A 220 -43.24 19.85 -52.26
C THR A 220 -42.50 19.90 -53.58
N ASN A 221 -43.02 19.25 -54.62
CA ASN A 221 -42.85 19.71 -55.97
C ASN A 221 -44.11 19.37 -56.81
N PRO A 222 -45.05 20.30 -56.97
CA PRO A 222 -46.02 20.21 -58.07
C PRO A 222 -45.46 20.90 -59.30
N ALA A 223 -45.62 20.22 -60.41
CA ALA A 223 -45.40 20.56 -61.79
C ALA A 223 -45.70 21.98 -62.23
N GLU A 224 -44.90 22.44 -63.16
CA GLU A 224 -45.26 23.23 -64.37
C GLU A 224 -43.96 23.51 -65.12
N GLY A 225 -43.68 23.16 -66.33
CA GLY A 225 -44.34 23.19 -67.60
C GLY A 225 -43.71 24.27 -68.46
N ARG A 226 -43.23 23.86 -69.65
CA ARG A 226 -42.87 24.65 -70.85
C ARG A 226 -41.45 25.25 -70.89
N ASP A 227 -40.62 24.84 -71.76
CA ASP A 227 -40.58 24.84 -73.23
C ASP A 227 -39.61 25.89 -73.78
N VAL A 228 -38.87 25.49 -74.78
CA VAL A 228 -38.21 26.21 -75.85
C VAL A 228 -36.77 26.69 -75.73
N GLY A 229 -35.91 26.01 -76.48
CA GLY A 229 -35.08 26.72 -77.50
C GLY A 229 -33.59 26.83 -77.18
N GLY A 230 -32.82 26.07 -77.86
CA GLY A 230 -31.87 26.61 -78.82
C GLY A 230 -30.41 26.69 -78.42
N SER A 231 -29.62 25.94 -79.17
CA SER A 231 -28.25 26.21 -79.64
C SER A 231 -27.08 26.04 -78.71
N ASP A 232 -26.39 24.97 -79.04
CA ASP A 232 -24.96 24.73 -78.98
C ASP A 232 -24.20 25.79 -79.83
N PRO A 233 -22.88 25.99 -79.88
CA PRO A 233 -21.81 25.12 -79.39
C PRO A 233 -20.55 25.85 -78.85
N ALA A 234 -19.60 25.01 -78.52
CA ALA A 234 -18.14 25.19 -78.66
C ALA A 234 -17.34 25.86 -77.53
N GLY A 235 -16.38 25.08 -77.07
CA GLY A 235 -15.03 25.52 -77.19
C GLY A 235 -14.15 25.34 -75.91
N SER A 236 -13.25 24.35 -76.05
CA SER A 236 -11.85 24.36 -75.65
C SER A 236 -11.50 24.40 -74.11
N ASP A 237 -11.01 23.35 -73.58
CA ASP A 237 -9.58 22.95 -73.65
C ASP A 237 -8.69 23.70 -72.69
N ARG A 238 -7.92 22.87 -71.97
CA ARG A 238 -6.62 22.97 -71.35
C ARG A 238 -6.60 22.67 -69.81
N ARG A 239 -6.20 21.45 -69.53
CA ARG A 239 -4.83 21.02 -69.13
C ARG A 239 -4.24 21.67 -67.88
N ALA A 240 -3.96 20.74 -67.02
CA ALA A 240 -2.68 20.42 -66.42
C ALA A 240 -2.32 21.25 -65.18
N SER A 241 -1.89 20.73 -64.17
CA SER A 241 -0.71 19.99 -63.78
C SER A 241 -0.30 20.42 -62.36
N SER A 242 -0.06 19.43 -61.58
CA SER A 242 1.03 19.29 -60.58
C SER A 242 1.23 20.38 -59.51
N ALA A 243 1.18 20.09 -58.28
CA ALA A 243 2.30 19.65 -57.46
C ALA A 243 1.76 19.09 -56.13
#